data_f32c3f7019695960c928300a052eb2c6
#
_entry.id   f32c3f7019695960c928300a052eb2c6
#
_cell.length_a   1.000
_cell.length_b   1.000
_cell.length_c   1.000
_cell.angle_alpha   90.00
_cell.angle_beta   90.00
_cell.angle_gamma   90.00
#
_symmetry.space_group_name_H-M   'P 1'
#
loop_
_entity.id
_entity.type
_entity.pdbx_description
1 polymer ?
#
loop_
_entity_poly.entity_id
_entity_poly.type
_entity_poly.pdbx_seq_one_letter_code
_entity_poly.pdbx_strand_id
1 'polypeptide(L)'
;KLYGDFELQFDVKVDNALNSGVQIRSQSKGGTPDGRVNGPQVEIATGGLAGYIYGEAAGGWMTPEEDRKRHEYFRDGQWNTYRVLAVGPGIQFWINDHLVSDLNHPEKYASHPKGFIGLQVHGIGKAKGPYEVRWRNLRIRELH
;
A
#
# COMPACT_ATOMS: atom_id res chain seq x y z
N LYS A 1 5.30 6.18 15.37
CA LYS A 1 4.38 5.25 16.05
C LYS A 1 4.24 3.97 15.23
N LEU A 2 4.07 2.82 15.91
CA LEU A 2 3.87 1.53 15.29
C LEU A 2 2.41 1.09 15.46
N TYR A 3 1.84 0.51 14.40
CA TYR A 3 0.45 0.06 14.34
C TYR A 3 0.39 -1.45 14.11
N GLY A 4 -0.44 -2.14 14.87
CA GLY A 4 -0.76 -3.57 14.72
C GLY A 4 -2.03 -3.76 13.90
N ASP A 5 -3.16 -3.87 14.58
CA ASP A 5 -4.47 -3.89 13.95
C ASP A 5 -5.02 -2.47 13.83
N PHE A 6 -5.49 -2.11 12.64
CA PHE A 6 -5.94 -0.75 12.37
C PHE A 6 -6.89 -0.67 11.16
N GLU A 7 -7.60 0.43 11.10
CA GLU A 7 -8.29 0.91 9.92
C GLU A 7 -7.63 2.21 9.46
N LEU A 8 -7.22 2.28 8.20
CA LEU A 8 -6.61 3.44 7.58
C LEU A 8 -7.49 3.93 6.43
N GLN A 9 -7.72 5.23 6.37
CA GLN A 9 -8.40 5.87 5.24
C GLN A 9 -7.57 7.04 4.72
N PHE A 10 -7.56 7.21 3.42
CA PHE A 10 -6.93 8.36 2.79
C PHE A 10 -7.48 8.60 1.38
N ASP A 11 -7.34 9.81 0.91
CA ASP A 11 -7.50 10.13 -0.50
C ASP A 11 -6.14 10.27 -1.14
N VAL A 12 -6.02 9.81 -2.38
CA VAL A 12 -4.80 9.91 -3.17
C VAL A 12 -5.09 10.32 -4.59
N LYS A 13 -4.22 11.14 -5.15
CA LYS A 13 -4.18 11.51 -6.56
C LYS A 13 -2.76 11.32 -7.06
N VAL A 14 -2.62 10.59 -8.15
CA VAL A 14 -1.33 10.28 -8.74
C VAL A 14 -1.33 10.65 -10.22
N ASP A 15 -0.23 11.24 -10.69
CA ASP A 15 -0.04 11.52 -12.10
C ASP A 15 0.02 10.20 -12.89
N ASN A 16 -0.48 10.24 -14.12
CA ASN A 16 -0.44 9.09 -15.03
C ASN A 16 1.01 8.62 -15.20
N ALA A 17 1.17 7.31 -15.32
CA ALA A 17 2.46 6.63 -15.40
C ALA A 17 3.33 6.67 -14.13
N LEU A 18 2.86 7.27 -13.04
CA LEU A 18 3.54 7.20 -11.75
C LEU A 18 2.99 6.04 -10.92
N ASN A 19 3.90 5.28 -10.33
CA ASN A 19 3.57 4.29 -9.29
C ASN A 19 3.84 4.90 -7.91
N SER A 20 3.06 4.50 -6.94
CA SER A 20 3.23 4.86 -5.54
C SER A 20 2.72 3.74 -4.64
N GLY A 21 2.62 3.98 -3.35
CA GLY A 21 2.08 3.01 -2.41
C GLY A 21 2.04 3.55 -1.00
N VAL A 22 1.35 2.82 -0.14
CA VAL A 22 1.33 3.07 1.30
C VAL A 22 1.88 1.83 2.00
N GLN A 23 3.02 1.99 2.65
CA GLN A 23 3.60 0.96 3.50
C GLN A 23 2.77 0.82 4.77
N ILE A 24 2.43 -0.41 5.13
CA ILE A 24 1.73 -0.73 6.38
C ILE A 24 2.51 -1.77 7.16
N ARG A 25 2.43 -1.75 8.48
CA ARG A 25 3.16 -2.68 9.35
C ARG A 25 4.63 -2.84 8.96
N SER A 26 5.23 -1.80 8.41
CA SER A 26 6.56 -1.87 7.84
C SER A 26 7.64 -1.59 8.87
N GLN A 27 8.82 -2.07 8.57
CA GLN A 27 10.00 -1.99 9.40
C GLN A 27 11.13 -1.33 8.60
N SER A 28 12.08 -0.75 9.31
CA SER A 28 13.33 -0.28 8.73
C SER A 28 14.46 -1.00 9.43
N LYS A 29 15.37 -1.55 8.68
CA LYS A 29 16.57 -2.19 9.24
C LYS A 29 17.52 -1.11 9.72
N GLY A 30 17.39 -0.73 10.99
CA GLY A 30 18.38 0.14 11.65
C GLY A 30 19.75 -0.53 11.65
N GLY A 31 20.81 0.26 11.43
CA GLY A 31 22.19 -0.23 11.45
C GLY A 31 22.65 -0.98 10.19
N THR A 32 21.83 -1.14 9.18
CA THR A 32 22.26 -1.61 7.86
C THR A 32 22.64 -0.44 6.96
N PRO A 33 23.59 -0.61 6.03
CA PRO A 33 24.04 0.49 5.17
C PRO A 33 22.93 1.13 4.34
N ASP A 34 21.87 0.38 4.02
CA ASP A 34 20.75 0.84 3.22
C ASP A 34 19.54 1.29 4.03
N GLY A 35 19.44 0.92 5.30
CA GLY A 35 18.30 1.27 6.18
C GLY A 35 16.93 0.98 5.57
N ARG A 36 16.86 0.02 4.65
CA ARG A 36 15.74 -0.15 3.72
C ARG A 36 14.43 -0.48 4.43
N VAL A 37 13.39 0.25 4.04
CA VAL A 37 12.02 -0.04 4.44
C VAL A 37 11.59 -1.39 3.86
N ASN A 38 10.96 -2.21 4.69
CA ASN A 38 10.48 -3.52 4.28
C ASN A 38 9.13 -3.84 4.93
N GLY A 39 8.29 -4.55 4.21
CA GLY A 39 6.97 -4.96 4.68
C GLY A 39 5.87 -4.80 3.64
N PRO A 40 4.63 -5.04 4.05
CA PRO A 40 3.49 -4.93 3.14
C PRO A 40 3.29 -3.51 2.61
N GLN A 41 3.03 -3.41 1.33
CA GLN A 41 2.73 -2.15 0.64
C GLN A 41 1.40 -2.29 -0.11
N VAL A 42 0.48 -1.39 0.18
CA VAL A 42 -0.74 -1.22 -0.60
C VAL A 42 -0.39 -0.42 -1.85
N GLU A 43 -0.47 -1.06 -3.02
CA GLU A 43 -0.08 -0.44 -4.28
C GLU A 43 -1.02 0.68 -4.71
N ILE A 44 -0.45 1.76 -5.20
CA ILE A 44 -1.13 2.84 -5.89
C ILE A 44 -0.57 2.87 -7.31
N ALA A 45 -1.41 2.56 -8.28
CA ALA A 45 -1.00 2.46 -9.67
C ALA A 45 -2.13 2.85 -10.60
N THR A 46 -1.79 3.36 -11.77
CA THR A 46 -2.74 3.59 -12.86
C THR A 46 -2.87 2.33 -13.74
N GLY A 47 -3.79 2.34 -14.69
CA GLY A 47 -3.94 1.25 -15.65
C GLY A 47 -4.64 0.01 -15.13
N GLY A 48 -5.40 0.13 -14.05
CA GLY A 48 -6.27 -0.95 -13.56
C GLY A 48 -5.62 -1.97 -12.64
N LEU A 49 -4.43 -1.70 -12.12
CA LEU A 49 -3.69 -2.61 -11.22
C LEU A 49 -3.50 -2.04 -9.81
N ALA A 50 -4.23 -0.99 -9.47
CA ALA A 50 -4.16 -0.40 -8.14
C ALA A 50 -4.66 -1.36 -7.07
N GLY A 51 -4.00 -1.35 -5.94
CA GLY A 51 -4.57 -1.87 -4.71
C GLY A 51 -4.20 -3.29 -4.35
N TYR A 52 -3.29 -3.94 -5.02
CA TYR A 52 -2.79 -5.25 -4.58
C TYR A 52 -1.63 -5.08 -3.60
N ILE A 53 -1.38 -6.10 -2.79
CA ILE A 53 -0.40 -6.02 -1.70
C ILE A 53 0.93 -6.59 -2.15
N TYR A 54 1.96 -5.76 -2.10
CA TYR A 54 3.35 -6.11 -2.40
C TYR A 54 4.19 -6.12 -1.13
N GLY A 55 5.04 -7.11 -0.97
CA GLY A 55 6.00 -7.18 0.13
C GLY A 55 7.29 -6.46 -0.25
N GLU A 56 7.37 -5.17 0.03
CA GLU A 56 8.56 -4.36 -0.28
C GLU A 56 9.78 -4.87 0.50
N ALA A 57 10.85 -5.24 -0.21
CA ALA A 57 12.04 -5.88 0.36
C ALA A 57 11.72 -7.04 1.34
N ALA A 58 10.58 -7.69 1.15
CA ALA A 58 10.04 -8.70 2.05
C ALA A 58 9.33 -9.83 1.30
N GLY A 59 9.90 -10.28 0.19
CA GLY A 59 9.44 -11.46 -0.55
C GLY A 59 8.60 -11.19 -1.80
N GLY A 60 8.35 -9.93 -2.16
CA GLY A 60 7.59 -9.58 -3.36
C GLY A 60 6.08 -9.71 -3.17
N TRP A 61 5.34 -10.01 -4.23
CA TRP A 61 3.89 -10.03 -4.21
C TRP A 61 3.31 -10.93 -3.12
N MET A 62 2.50 -10.37 -2.26
CA MET A 62 1.70 -11.09 -1.28
C MET A 62 0.35 -11.52 -1.89
N THR A 63 -0.25 -10.66 -2.71
CA THR A 63 -1.45 -11.03 -3.47
C THR A 63 -1.07 -12.00 -4.58
N PRO A 64 -1.67 -13.20 -4.64
CA PRO A 64 -1.39 -14.18 -5.70
C PRO A 64 -1.66 -13.62 -7.10
N GLU A 65 -0.95 -14.12 -8.10
CA GLU A 65 -1.07 -13.65 -9.48
C GLU A 65 -2.51 -13.79 -10.02
N GLU A 66 -3.16 -14.92 -9.73
CA GLU A 66 -4.53 -15.20 -10.13
C GLU A 66 -5.56 -14.21 -9.56
N ASP A 67 -5.23 -13.54 -8.44
CA ASP A 67 -6.10 -12.57 -7.79
C ASP A 67 -5.80 -11.13 -8.20
N ARG A 68 -4.70 -10.89 -8.93
CA ARG A 68 -4.29 -9.57 -9.40
C ARG A 68 -4.96 -9.21 -10.72
N LYS A 69 -6.27 -9.10 -10.70
CA LYS A 69 -7.08 -8.82 -11.90
C LYS A 69 -7.19 -7.33 -12.14
N ARG A 70 -7.22 -6.93 -13.41
CA ARG A 70 -7.50 -5.54 -13.79
C ARG A 70 -8.91 -5.15 -13.38
N HIS A 71 -9.06 -3.91 -12.93
CA HIS A 71 -10.33 -3.31 -12.56
C HIS A 71 -10.36 -1.82 -12.90
N GLU A 72 -11.56 -1.24 -12.85
CA GLU A 72 -11.79 0.17 -13.18
C GLU A 72 -12.14 1.02 -11.95
N TYR A 73 -11.89 0.53 -10.75
CA TYR A 73 -12.26 1.23 -9.51
C TYR A 73 -11.35 2.42 -9.21
N PHE A 74 -10.09 2.36 -9.64
CA PHE A 74 -9.17 3.48 -9.52
C PHE A 74 -9.31 4.39 -10.74
N ARG A 75 -9.57 5.67 -10.49
CA ARG A 75 -9.73 6.70 -11.52
C ARG A 75 -8.42 7.42 -11.74
N ASP A 76 -7.78 7.15 -12.87
CA ASP A 76 -6.49 7.72 -13.23
C ASP A 76 -6.56 9.26 -13.29
N GLY A 77 -5.57 9.93 -12.70
CA GLY A 77 -5.49 11.40 -12.69
C GLY A 77 -6.52 12.11 -11.82
N GLN A 78 -7.31 11.40 -11.03
CA GLN A 78 -8.33 11.94 -10.14
C GLN A 78 -8.05 11.57 -8.68
N TRP A 79 -8.76 12.21 -7.76
CA TRP A 79 -8.76 11.82 -6.36
C TRP A 79 -9.51 10.49 -6.18
N ASN A 80 -8.86 9.56 -5.47
CA ASN A 80 -9.41 8.25 -5.12
C ASN A 80 -9.38 8.07 -3.61
N THR A 81 -10.41 7.45 -3.06
CA THR A 81 -10.48 7.13 -1.64
C THR A 81 -10.08 5.68 -1.40
N TYR A 82 -9.09 5.46 -0.55
CA TYR A 82 -8.65 4.15 -0.07
C TYR A 82 -9.13 3.93 1.36
N ARG A 83 -9.56 2.72 1.64
CA ARG A 83 -9.79 2.23 2.99
C ARG A 83 -9.07 0.90 3.14
N VAL A 84 -8.24 0.80 4.16
CA VAL A 84 -7.47 -0.41 4.48
C VAL A 84 -7.84 -0.89 5.87
N LEU A 85 -8.22 -2.15 6.00
CA LEU A 85 -8.52 -2.81 7.27
C LEU A 85 -7.53 -3.95 7.47
N ALA A 86 -6.63 -3.80 8.44
CA ALA A 86 -5.63 -4.79 8.79
C ALA A 86 -5.96 -5.37 10.18
N VAL A 87 -6.36 -6.64 10.22
CA VAL A 87 -6.71 -7.35 11.45
C VAL A 87 -6.04 -8.73 11.45
N GLY A 88 -5.12 -8.95 12.39
CA GLY A 88 -4.33 -10.18 12.37
C GLY A 88 -3.65 -10.38 11.01
N PRO A 89 -3.67 -11.60 10.45
CA PRO A 89 -3.11 -11.88 9.13
C PRO A 89 -3.95 -11.34 7.95
N GLY A 90 -5.17 -10.83 8.22
CA GLY A 90 -6.08 -10.33 7.22
C GLY A 90 -5.80 -8.88 6.83
N ILE A 91 -5.75 -8.62 5.52
CA ILE A 91 -5.66 -7.27 4.97
C ILE A 91 -6.74 -7.13 3.90
N GLN A 92 -7.74 -6.35 4.21
CA GLN A 92 -8.78 -5.98 3.25
C GLN A 92 -8.61 -4.53 2.84
N PHE A 93 -8.85 -4.21 1.56
CA PHE A 93 -8.90 -2.81 1.18
C PHE A 93 -9.88 -2.53 0.06
N TRP A 94 -10.38 -1.30 0.10
CA TRP A 94 -11.38 -0.78 -0.82
C TRP A 94 -10.81 0.43 -1.55
N ILE A 95 -11.15 0.57 -2.81
CA ILE A 95 -10.91 1.76 -3.61
C ILE A 95 -12.27 2.30 -4.05
N ASN A 96 -12.55 3.55 -3.70
CA ASN A 96 -13.83 4.20 -4.03
C ASN A 96 -15.04 3.33 -3.64
N ASP A 97 -14.98 2.76 -2.41
CA ASP A 97 -16.00 1.90 -1.80
C ASP A 97 -16.15 0.50 -2.45
N HIS A 98 -15.29 0.13 -3.40
CA HIS A 98 -15.25 -1.20 -3.98
C HIS A 98 -14.17 -2.07 -3.33
N LEU A 99 -14.54 -3.24 -2.84
CA LEU A 99 -13.58 -4.20 -2.28
C LEU A 99 -12.68 -4.71 -3.42
N VAL A 100 -11.39 -4.43 -3.33
CA VAL A 100 -10.40 -4.84 -4.34
C VAL A 100 -9.63 -6.07 -3.89
N SER A 101 -9.29 -6.17 -2.62
CA SER A 101 -8.52 -7.29 -2.09
C SER A 101 -8.99 -7.68 -0.70
N ASP A 102 -9.03 -8.99 -0.48
CA ASP A 102 -9.28 -9.63 0.81
C ASP A 102 -8.21 -10.71 0.99
N LEU A 103 -7.06 -10.27 1.52
CA LEU A 103 -5.87 -11.11 1.62
C LEU A 103 -5.73 -11.67 3.05
N ASN A 104 -5.46 -12.96 3.15
CA ASN A 104 -5.05 -13.61 4.40
C ASN A 104 -3.64 -14.16 4.24
N HIS A 105 -2.66 -13.60 4.95
CA HIS A 105 -1.24 -13.96 4.79
C HIS A 105 -0.56 -14.18 6.14
N PRO A 106 -0.74 -15.36 6.77
CA PRO A 106 -0.20 -15.64 8.11
C PRO A 106 1.31 -15.53 8.22
N GLU A 107 2.05 -15.95 7.20
CA GLU A 107 3.52 -15.90 7.22
C GLU A 107 4.05 -14.47 7.30
N LYS A 108 3.48 -13.56 6.51
CA LYS A 108 3.88 -12.16 6.55
C LYS A 108 3.44 -11.48 7.84
N TYR A 109 2.30 -11.85 8.37
CA TYR A 109 1.85 -11.37 9.67
C TYR A 109 2.81 -11.80 10.79
N ALA A 110 3.32 -13.03 10.74
CA ALA A 110 4.28 -13.52 11.73
C ALA A 110 5.57 -12.69 11.74
N SER A 111 6.06 -12.26 10.56
CA SER A 111 7.27 -11.44 10.47
C SER A 111 7.01 -9.93 10.64
N HIS A 112 5.84 -9.45 10.30
CA HIS A 112 5.45 -8.03 10.31
C HIS A 112 4.11 -7.83 11.02
N PRO A 113 3.98 -8.21 12.32
CA PRO A 113 2.69 -8.08 13.01
C PRO A 113 2.36 -6.64 13.38
N LYS A 114 3.38 -5.79 13.44
CA LYS A 114 3.30 -4.39 13.83
C LYS A 114 4.41 -3.59 13.17
N GLY A 115 4.10 -2.39 12.73
CA GLY A 115 5.10 -1.53 12.09
C GLY A 115 4.55 -0.14 11.81
N PHE A 116 5.37 0.66 11.16
CA PHE A 116 4.97 2.01 10.78
C PHE A 116 4.15 2.05 9.50
N ILE A 117 3.52 3.19 9.27
CA ILE A 117 2.87 3.54 8.01
C ILE A 117 3.75 4.57 7.31
N GLY A 118 4.00 4.35 6.01
CA GLY A 118 4.83 5.24 5.19
C GLY A 118 4.22 5.48 3.82
N LEU A 119 4.41 6.68 3.32
CA LEU A 119 3.98 7.05 1.98
C LEU A 119 5.16 6.91 1.02
N GLN A 120 4.97 6.16 -0.07
CA GLN A 120 6.04 5.90 -1.03
C GLN A 120 6.15 7.02 -2.06
N VAL A 121 7.37 7.44 -2.33
CA VAL A 121 7.72 8.23 -3.51
C VAL A 121 8.57 7.35 -4.41
N HIS A 122 8.01 6.94 -5.54
CA HIS A 122 8.66 6.02 -6.48
C HIS A 122 9.58 6.77 -7.44
N GLY A 123 10.74 6.18 -7.72
CA GLY A 123 11.64 6.70 -8.75
C GLY A 123 11.04 6.60 -10.14
N ILE A 124 11.29 7.60 -10.97
CA ILE A 124 10.78 7.66 -12.35
C ILE A 124 11.84 7.29 -13.39
N GLY A 125 13.06 6.96 -12.95
CA GLY A 125 14.15 6.57 -13.83
C GLY A 125 14.49 7.64 -14.85
N LYS A 126 14.48 7.29 -16.14
CA LYS A 126 14.76 8.21 -17.26
C LYS A 126 13.51 8.97 -17.75
N ALA A 127 12.37 8.78 -17.13
CA ALA A 127 11.16 9.50 -17.51
C ALA A 127 11.31 11.00 -17.24
N LYS A 128 10.66 11.82 -18.06
CA LYS A 128 10.67 13.26 -17.88
C LYS A 128 9.62 13.67 -16.85
N GLY A 129 10.09 14.01 -15.66
CA GLY A 129 9.26 14.60 -14.62
C GLY A 129 9.23 16.13 -14.66
N PRO A 130 8.70 16.73 -13.57
CA PRO A 130 8.28 16.04 -12.35
C PRO A 130 6.90 15.39 -12.48
N TYR A 131 6.72 14.29 -11.76
CA TYR A 131 5.43 13.67 -11.50
C TYR A 131 5.05 13.84 -10.04
N GLU A 132 3.75 13.96 -9.75
CA GLU A 132 3.27 14.18 -8.40
C GLU A 132 2.38 13.04 -7.93
N VAL A 133 2.51 12.69 -6.65
CA VAL A 133 1.52 11.96 -5.89
C VAL A 133 1.09 12.84 -4.72
N ARG A 134 -0.20 12.93 -4.48
CA ARG A 134 -0.78 13.76 -3.43
C ARG A 134 -1.69 12.94 -2.56
N TRP A 135 -1.59 13.13 -1.25
CA TRP A 135 -2.48 12.53 -0.25
C TRP A 135 -3.19 13.64 0.52
N ARG A 136 -4.40 13.32 0.95
CA ARG A 136 -5.18 14.16 1.87
C ARG A 136 -6.11 13.30 2.71
N ASN A 137 -6.66 13.88 3.78
CA ASN A 137 -7.65 13.24 4.64
C ASN A 137 -7.17 11.89 5.21
N LEU A 138 -5.86 11.79 5.56
CA LEU A 138 -5.33 10.61 6.21
C LEU A 138 -5.90 10.46 7.62
N ARG A 139 -6.53 9.33 7.87
CA ARG A 139 -7.13 8.97 9.16
C ARG A 139 -6.75 7.56 9.51
N ILE A 140 -6.37 7.33 10.75
CA ILE A 140 -6.07 6.01 11.26
C ILE A 140 -6.80 5.78 12.57
N ARG A 141 -7.39 4.60 12.71
CA ARG A 141 -8.00 4.11 13.94
C ARG A 141 -7.33 2.80 14.33
N GLU A 142 -6.73 2.78 15.51
CA GLU A 142 -6.22 1.53 16.09
C GLU A 142 -7.40 0.67 16.54
N LEU A 143 -7.27 -0.62 16.29
CA LEU A 143 -8.25 -1.62 16.73
C LEU A 143 -7.64 -2.42 17.88
N HIS A 144 -8.46 -2.70 18.87
CA HIS A 144 -8.05 -3.39 20.10
C HIS A 144 -8.86 -4.66 20.33
#